data_5f7f6c38de065c46711c14987c59fcf8
#
_entry.id   5f7f6c38de065c46711c14987c59fcf8
#
_cell.length_a   1.000
_cell.length_b   1.000
_cell.length_c   1.000
_cell.angle_alpha   90.00
_cell.angle_beta   90.00
_cell.angle_gamma   90.00
#
_symmetry.space_group_name_H-M   'P 1'
#
loop_
_entity.id
_entity.type
_entity.pdbx_description
1 polymer ?
#
loop_
_entity_poly.entity_id
_entity_poly.type
_entity_poly.pdbx_seq_one_letter_code
_entity_poly.pdbx_strand_id
1 'polypeptide(L)'
;MITVRIESLGEVRGELEPLLWAHYDEVALYKDSVPLDVDWERYAALDQLGMLKVFTVRSGETLVGYAVFFVGPHMHYRRTSYANNDVLFVHPRYRGAGIRLIRFAERALKEMGVERILFHVKVDHDFRPILHRMGYADEDVIVGKLL
;
A
#
# COMPACT_ATOMS: atom_id res chain seq x y z
N MET A 1 -17.94 -8.33 -10.53
CA MET A 1 -16.64 -9.02 -10.75
C MET A 1 -15.50 -8.19 -10.14
N ILE A 2 -14.63 -8.83 -9.45
CA ILE A 2 -13.46 -8.18 -8.84
C ILE A 2 -12.26 -8.27 -9.79
N THR A 3 -11.69 -7.13 -10.12
CA THR A 3 -10.44 -7.02 -10.90
C THR A 3 -9.35 -6.34 -10.10
N VAL A 4 -8.11 -6.68 -10.37
CA VAL A 4 -6.92 -6.01 -9.80
C VAL A 4 -6.13 -5.42 -10.96
N ARG A 5 -5.73 -4.15 -10.84
CA ARG A 5 -5.04 -3.40 -11.90
C ARG A 5 -3.84 -2.64 -11.34
N ILE A 6 -2.93 -2.25 -12.22
CA ILE A 6 -1.97 -1.17 -12.00
C ILE A 6 -2.59 0.07 -12.62
N GLU A 7 -2.68 1.15 -11.88
CA GLU A 7 -3.20 2.42 -12.37
C GLU A 7 -2.28 3.57 -11.92
N SER A 8 -2.18 4.61 -12.72
CA SER A 8 -1.40 5.78 -12.32
C SER A 8 -2.12 6.57 -11.22
N LEU A 9 -1.36 7.27 -10.40
CA LEU A 9 -1.92 8.11 -9.35
C LEU A 9 -2.91 9.15 -9.92
N GLY A 10 -2.56 9.78 -11.04
CA GLY A 10 -3.41 10.78 -11.68
C GLY A 10 -4.77 10.25 -12.12
N GLU A 11 -4.82 8.98 -12.54
CA GLU A 11 -6.07 8.34 -12.95
C GLU A 11 -7.01 8.03 -11.78
N VAL A 12 -6.47 7.71 -10.61
CA VAL A 12 -7.26 7.18 -9.48
C VAL A 12 -7.41 8.13 -8.30
N ARG A 13 -6.67 9.24 -8.27
CA ARG A 13 -6.63 10.16 -7.14
C ARG A 13 -8.02 10.57 -6.63
N GLY A 14 -8.91 10.96 -7.53
CA GLY A 14 -10.26 11.40 -7.17
C GLY A 14 -11.11 10.33 -6.50
N GLU A 15 -10.87 9.06 -6.87
CA GLU A 15 -11.56 7.91 -6.25
C GLU A 15 -10.84 7.43 -4.99
N LEU A 16 -9.52 7.62 -4.89
CA LEU A 16 -8.73 7.24 -3.71
C LEU A 16 -9.10 8.07 -2.49
N GLU A 17 -9.35 9.35 -2.66
CA GLU A 17 -9.51 10.28 -1.55
C GLU A 17 -10.61 9.87 -0.56
N PRO A 18 -11.83 9.50 -0.99
CA PRO A 18 -12.86 9.01 -0.07
C PRO A 18 -12.45 7.71 0.66
N LEU A 19 -11.74 6.81 -0.01
CA LEU A 19 -11.25 5.57 0.60
C LEU A 19 -10.13 5.81 1.60
N LEU A 20 -9.29 6.81 1.38
CA LEU A 20 -8.26 7.21 2.34
C LEU A 20 -8.88 7.67 3.67
N TRP A 21 -9.97 8.40 3.64
CA TRP A 21 -10.70 8.80 4.84
C TRP A 21 -11.25 7.59 5.59
N ALA A 22 -11.86 6.64 4.88
CA ALA A 22 -12.36 5.40 5.49
C ALA A 22 -11.22 4.57 6.08
N HIS A 23 -10.08 4.49 5.40
CA HIS A 23 -8.89 3.80 5.87
C HIS A 23 -8.31 4.48 7.12
N TYR A 24 -8.17 5.80 7.10
CA TYR A 24 -7.70 6.58 8.25
C TYR A 24 -8.59 6.36 9.48
N ASP A 25 -9.91 6.42 9.32
CA ASP A 25 -10.85 6.18 10.41
C ASP A 25 -10.72 4.78 11.01
N GLU A 26 -10.35 3.79 10.20
CA GLU A 26 -10.18 2.41 10.65
C GLU A 26 -8.86 2.18 11.40
N VAL A 27 -7.73 2.74 10.92
CA VAL A 27 -6.39 2.30 11.36
C VAL A 27 -5.53 3.39 12.02
N ALA A 28 -5.88 4.66 11.94
CA ALA A 28 -5.08 5.73 12.51
C ALA A 28 -5.08 5.73 14.05
N LEU A 29 -3.89 5.91 14.65
CA LEU A 29 -3.71 5.84 16.09
C LEU A 29 -3.95 7.17 16.81
N TYR A 30 -3.51 8.28 16.25
CA TYR A 30 -3.49 9.59 16.90
C TYR A 30 -4.38 10.59 16.17
N LYS A 31 -5.66 10.25 15.96
CA LYS A 31 -6.60 11.01 15.12
C LYS A 31 -6.76 12.46 15.55
N ASP A 32 -6.75 12.73 16.87
CA ASP A 32 -6.95 14.07 17.43
C ASP A 32 -5.69 14.95 17.31
N SER A 33 -4.52 14.34 17.21
CA SER A 33 -3.22 15.03 17.22
C SER A 33 -2.52 15.02 15.88
N VAL A 34 -2.79 14.01 15.05
CA VAL A 34 -2.19 13.83 13.72
C VAL A 34 -3.32 13.66 12.69
N PRO A 35 -3.80 14.77 12.12
CA PRO A 35 -4.89 14.71 11.14
C PRO A 35 -4.43 14.12 9.81
N LEU A 36 -5.37 13.55 9.07
CA LEU A 36 -5.11 13.15 7.69
C LEU A 36 -5.02 14.41 6.81
N ASP A 37 -3.83 14.62 6.25
CA ASP A 37 -3.53 15.71 5.33
C ASP A 37 -2.54 15.19 4.29
N VAL A 38 -3.05 14.71 3.16
CA VAL A 38 -2.24 14.00 2.16
C VAL A 38 -1.45 14.97 1.33
N ASP A 39 -0.13 14.79 1.30
CA ASP A 39 0.79 15.54 0.44
C ASP A 39 0.73 15.00 -0.99
N TRP A 40 -0.29 15.41 -1.74
CA TRP A 40 -0.49 15.00 -3.12
C TRP A 40 0.61 15.46 -4.06
N GLU A 41 1.24 16.59 -3.79
CA GLU A 41 2.34 17.09 -4.62
C GLU A 41 3.55 16.17 -4.52
N ARG A 42 3.86 15.72 -3.32
CA ARG A 42 4.97 14.78 -3.09
C ARG A 42 4.69 13.41 -3.70
N TYR A 43 3.46 12.90 -3.57
CA TYR A 43 3.06 11.66 -4.24
C TYR A 43 3.18 11.78 -5.76
N ALA A 44 2.73 12.87 -6.34
CA ALA A 44 2.83 13.12 -7.79
C ALA A 44 4.30 13.19 -8.25
N ALA A 45 5.17 13.84 -7.48
CA ALA A 45 6.59 13.90 -7.77
C ALA A 45 7.25 12.51 -7.77
N LEU A 46 6.93 11.68 -6.79
CA LEU A 46 7.42 10.29 -6.72
C LEU A 46 6.89 9.44 -7.88
N ASP A 47 5.64 9.64 -8.26
CA ASP A 47 5.05 8.96 -9.41
C ASP A 47 5.77 9.32 -10.71
N GLN A 48 6.05 10.60 -10.93
CA GLN A 48 6.81 11.09 -12.10
C GLN A 48 8.23 10.51 -12.16
N LEU A 49 8.86 10.26 -10.99
CA LEU A 49 10.18 9.65 -10.91
C LEU A 49 10.15 8.11 -11.08
N GLY A 50 8.97 7.51 -11.26
CA GLY A 50 8.80 6.08 -11.33
C GLY A 50 8.98 5.35 -9.99
N MET A 51 8.98 6.10 -8.89
CA MET A 51 9.21 5.58 -7.53
C MET A 51 7.92 5.26 -6.77
N LEU A 52 6.78 5.39 -7.42
CA LEU A 52 5.47 5.09 -6.86
C LEU A 52 4.75 4.06 -7.72
N LYS A 53 4.18 3.05 -7.11
CA LYS A 53 3.31 2.07 -7.80
C LYS A 53 1.99 1.97 -7.07
N VAL A 54 0.90 2.13 -7.80
CA VAL A 54 -0.47 2.04 -7.28
C VAL A 54 -1.15 0.82 -7.88
N PHE A 55 -1.59 -0.05 -7.01
CA PHE A 55 -2.40 -1.22 -7.37
C PHE A 55 -3.81 -1.01 -6.85
N THR A 56 -4.79 -1.32 -7.67
CA THR A 56 -6.20 -1.08 -7.36
C THR A 56 -7.01 -2.36 -7.38
N VAL A 57 -8.04 -2.39 -6.57
CA VAL A 57 -9.09 -3.41 -6.62
C VAL A 57 -10.38 -2.71 -7.05
N ARG A 58 -11.01 -3.24 -8.08
CA ARG A 58 -12.29 -2.71 -8.58
C ARG A 58 -13.38 -3.77 -8.55
N SER A 59 -14.58 -3.33 -8.19
CA SER A 59 -15.80 -4.08 -8.36
C SER A 59 -16.57 -3.45 -9.50
N GLY A 60 -16.54 -4.09 -10.68
CA GLY A 60 -16.89 -3.39 -11.92
C GLY A 60 -15.95 -2.21 -12.14
N GLU A 61 -16.49 -1.03 -12.29
CA GLU A 61 -15.71 0.21 -12.42
C GLU A 61 -15.46 0.94 -11.08
N THR A 62 -16.08 0.50 -10.01
CA THR A 62 -15.94 1.15 -8.70
C THR A 62 -14.64 0.73 -8.01
N LEU A 63 -13.85 1.70 -7.57
CA LEU A 63 -12.65 1.47 -6.75
C LEU A 63 -13.07 1.04 -5.35
N VAL A 64 -12.63 -0.16 -4.92
CA VAL A 64 -12.98 -0.73 -3.61
C VAL A 64 -11.77 -1.10 -2.76
N GLY A 65 -10.58 -0.94 -3.29
CA GLY A 65 -9.34 -1.18 -2.54
C GLY A 65 -8.12 -0.72 -3.32
N TYR A 66 -7.01 -0.57 -2.60
CA TYR A 66 -5.75 -0.13 -3.19
C TYR A 66 -4.55 -0.56 -2.34
N ALA A 67 -3.40 -0.63 -2.98
CA ALA A 67 -2.10 -0.74 -2.33
C ALA A 67 -1.13 0.22 -3.02
N VAL A 68 -0.40 0.98 -2.23
CA VAL A 68 0.61 1.92 -2.73
C VAL A 68 1.97 1.48 -2.21
N PHE A 69 2.95 1.47 -3.11
CA PHE A 69 4.33 1.12 -2.79
C PHE A 69 5.27 2.23 -3.25
N PHE A 70 6.24 2.55 -2.38
CA PHE A 70 7.44 3.28 -2.79
C PHE A 70 8.46 2.28 -3.31
N VAL A 71 8.95 2.49 -4.52
CA VAL A 71 9.84 1.55 -5.21
C VAL A 71 11.16 2.24 -5.54
N GLY A 72 12.26 1.59 -5.24
CA GLY A 72 13.58 2.10 -5.55
C GLY A 72 14.69 1.36 -4.82
N PRO A 73 15.95 1.73 -5.07
CA PRO A 73 17.08 1.16 -4.37
C PRO A 73 17.07 1.54 -2.89
N HIS A 74 17.49 0.62 -2.06
CA HIS A 74 17.64 0.87 -0.63
C HIS A 74 18.87 1.73 -0.35
N MET A 75 18.77 2.65 0.60
CA MET A 75 19.87 3.58 0.92
C MET A 75 21.18 2.86 1.34
N HIS A 76 21.07 1.73 2.03
CA HIS A 76 22.22 0.93 2.44
C HIS A 76 22.59 -0.18 1.44
N TYR A 77 21.70 -0.50 0.49
CA TYR A 77 21.87 -1.58 -0.48
C TYR A 77 21.48 -1.09 -1.87
N ARG A 78 22.24 -0.13 -2.40
CA ARG A 78 21.84 0.62 -3.61
C ARG A 78 21.67 -0.23 -4.88
N ARG A 79 22.17 -1.46 -4.87
CA ARG A 79 22.04 -2.40 -6.00
C ARG A 79 20.82 -3.31 -5.86
N THR A 80 20.09 -3.21 -4.74
CA THR A 80 18.90 -4.01 -4.46
C THR A 80 17.68 -3.11 -4.50
N SER A 81 16.72 -3.45 -5.36
CA SER A 81 15.46 -2.72 -5.47
C SER A 81 14.46 -3.21 -4.42
N TYR A 82 13.90 -2.27 -3.67
CA TYR A 82 12.91 -2.49 -2.62
C TYR A 82 11.57 -1.90 -3.02
N ALA A 83 10.49 -2.56 -2.64
CA ALA A 83 9.14 -1.99 -2.61
C ALA A 83 8.68 -1.93 -1.15
N ASN A 84 8.45 -0.73 -0.66
CA ASN A 84 7.94 -0.48 0.67
C ASN A 84 6.45 -0.16 0.57
N ASN A 85 5.62 -0.96 1.21
CA ASN A 85 4.19 -0.69 1.26
C ASN A 85 3.94 0.55 2.12
N ASP A 86 3.33 1.56 1.51
CA ASP A 86 2.91 2.79 2.18
C ASP A 86 1.53 2.61 2.78
N VAL A 87 0.57 2.16 1.97
CA VAL A 87 -0.81 1.90 2.37
C VAL A 87 -1.35 0.65 1.69
N LEU A 88 -2.19 -0.08 2.40
CA LEU A 88 -2.96 -1.21 1.89
C LEU A 88 -4.36 -1.16 2.50
N PHE A 89 -5.36 -1.07 1.68
CA PHE A 89 -6.76 -1.02 2.12
C PHE A 89 -7.67 -1.73 1.14
N VAL A 90 -8.59 -2.51 1.67
CA VAL A 90 -9.72 -3.06 0.92
C VAL A 90 -10.98 -2.80 1.74
N HIS A 91 -11.97 -2.19 1.12
CA HIS A 91 -13.24 -1.89 1.76
C HIS A 91 -13.81 -3.15 2.45
N PRO A 92 -14.39 -3.06 3.66
CA PRO A 92 -14.83 -4.22 4.45
C PRO A 92 -15.69 -5.24 3.70
N ARG A 93 -16.55 -4.78 2.80
CA ARG A 93 -17.39 -5.67 1.97
C ARG A 93 -16.62 -6.54 0.98
N TYR A 94 -15.35 -6.20 0.69
CA TYR A 94 -14.53 -6.83 -0.34
C TYR A 94 -13.23 -7.40 0.20
N ARG A 95 -13.11 -7.60 1.50
CA ARG A 95 -11.88 -8.02 2.19
C ARG A 95 -11.24 -9.29 1.62
N GLY A 96 -12.03 -10.20 1.10
CA GLY A 96 -11.52 -11.38 0.40
C GLY A 96 -10.65 -11.09 -0.82
N ALA A 97 -10.73 -9.88 -1.38
CA ALA A 97 -9.88 -9.46 -2.48
C ALA A 97 -8.46 -9.06 -2.07
N GLY A 98 -8.18 -8.90 -0.77
CA GLY A 98 -6.87 -8.47 -0.27
C GLY A 98 -5.74 -9.42 -0.66
N ILE A 99 -5.96 -10.72 -0.56
CA ILE A 99 -4.97 -11.73 -0.97
C ILE A 99 -4.68 -11.62 -2.49
N ARG A 100 -5.71 -11.41 -3.28
CA ARG A 100 -5.55 -11.23 -4.74
C ARG A 100 -4.74 -9.98 -5.06
N LEU A 101 -5.01 -8.88 -4.34
CA LEU A 101 -4.27 -7.63 -4.46
C LEU A 101 -2.78 -7.82 -4.14
N ILE A 102 -2.47 -8.44 -3.00
CA ILE A 102 -1.09 -8.68 -2.59
C ILE A 102 -0.35 -9.57 -3.59
N ARG A 103 -0.96 -10.67 -4.02
CA ARG A 103 -0.37 -11.59 -5.01
C ARG A 103 -0.14 -10.93 -6.37
N PHE A 104 -1.06 -10.09 -6.79
CA PHE A 104 -0.93 -9.35 -8.04
C PHE A 104 0.22 -8.34 -7.94
N ALA A 105 0.28 -7.56 -6.86
CA ALA A 105 1.34 -6.59 -6.62
C ALA A 105 2.71 -7.27 -6.55
N GLU A 106 2.82 -8.36 -5.80
CA GLU A 106 4.06 -9.14 -5.68
C GLU A 106 4.60 -9.59 -7.05
N ARG A 107 3.72 -10.16 -7.87
CA ARG A 107 4.09 -10.62 -9.21
C ARG A 107 4.51 -9.46 -10.11
N ALA A 108 3.74 -8.39 -10.14
CA ALA A 108 4.03 -7.22 -10.96
C ALA A 108 5.34 -6.52 -10.53
N LEU A 109 5.56 -6.37 -9.23
CA LEU A 109 6.79 -5.78 -8.70
C LEU A 109 8.01 -6.65 -9.02
N LYS A 110 7.88 -7.97 -8.92
CA LYS A 110 8.94 -8.91 -9.33
C LYS A 110 9.29 -8.76 -10.82
N GLU A 111 8.29 -8.66 -11.67
CA GLU A 111 8.48 -8.44 -13.12
C GLU A 111 9.16 -7.09 -13.42
N MET A 112 8.99 -6.09 -12.55
CA MET A 112 9.67 -4.79 -12.63
C MET A 112 11.11 -4.82 -12.11
N GLY A 113 11.59 -5.95 -11.57
CA GLY A 113 12.94 -6.10 -11.03
C GLY A 113 13.05 -5.80 -9.53
N VAL A 114 11.95 -5.65 -8.81
CA VAL A 114 11.96 -5.53 -7.36
C VAL A 114 12.42 -6.86 -6.74
N GLU A 115 13.36 -6.78 -5.81
CA GLU A 115 13.96 -7.95 -5.16
C GLU A 115 13.44 -8.16 -3.74
N ARG A 116 12.98 -7.10 -3.08
CA ARG A 116 12.46 -7.12 -1.72
C ARG A 116 11.15 -6.36 -1.61
N ILE A 117 10.16 -6.93 -0.94
CA ILE A 117 8.90 -6.26 -0.58
C ILE A 117 8.77 -6.23 0.93
N LEU A 118 8.50 -5.05 1.48
CA LEU A 118 8.28 -4.84 2.90
C LEU A 118 6.86 -4.32 3.13
N PHE A 119 6.15 -4.93 4.08
CA PHE A 119 4.85 -4.47 4.56
C PHE A 119 4.96 -3.92 5.97
N HIS A 120 4.38 -2.75 6.20
CA HIS A 120 4.20 -2.16 7.52
C HIS A 120 2.81 -2.53 8.03
N VAL A 121 2.75 -3.42 9.01
CA VAL A 121 1.49 -3.95 9.54
C VAL A 121 1.18 -3.33 10.88
N LYS A 122 -0.01 -2.73 11.01
CA LYS A 122 -0.48 -2.16 12.27
C LYS A 122 -0.79 -3.29 13.26
N VAL A 123 -0.34 -3.14 14.51
CA VAL A 123 -0.59 -4.17 15.55
C VAL A 123 -2.07 -4.38 15.83
N ASP A 124 -2.90 -3.34 15.68
CA ASP A 124 -4.35 -3.40 15.90
C ASP A 124 -5.14 -3.93 14.69
N HIS A 125 -4.49 -4.04 13.53
CA HIS A 125 -5.06 -4.54 12.28
C HIS A 125 -4.07 -5.53 11.64
N ASP A 126 -3.78 -6.59 12.39
CA ASP A 126 -2.72 -7.52 12.10
C ASP A 126 -3.13 -8.55 11.03
N PHE A 127 -2.61 -8.39 9.82
CA PHE A 127 -2.77 -9.34 8.73
C PHE A 127 -1.51 -10.18 8.45
N ARG A 128 -0.52 -10.16 9.35
CA ARG A 128 0.71 -10.96 9.22
C ARG A 128 0.44 -12.46 9.02
N PRO A 129 -0.59 -13.08 9.65
CA PRO A 129 -0.87 -14.50 9.37
C PRO A 129 -1.09 -14.81 7.88
N ILE A 130 -1.68 -13.87 7.13
CA ILE A 130 -1.86 -14.01 5.68
C ILE A 130 -0.51 -13.92 4.97
N LEU A 131 0.30 -12.93 5.33
CA LEU A 131 1.63 -12.73 4.75
C LEU A 131 2.56 -13.93 5.05
N HIS A 132 2.53 -14.45 6.26
CA HIS A 132 3.34 -15.63 6.64
C HIS A 132 3.00 -16.84 5.77
N ARG A 133 1.72 -17.07 5.45
CA ARG A 133 1.30 -18.14 4.53
C ARG A 133 1.78 -17.92 3.10
N MET A 134 2.11 -16.68 2.74
CA MET A 134 2.66 -16.31 1.43
C MET A 134 4.19 -16.33 1.41
N GLY A 135 4.85 -16.71 2.52
CA GLY A 135 6.30 -16.80 2.61
C GLY A 135 6.99 -15.57 3.17
N TYR A 136 6.26 -14.58 3.66
CA TYR A 136 6.85 -13.42 4.36
C TYR A 136 7.24 -13.80 5.79
N ALA A 137 8.28 -13.16 6.30
CA ALA A 137 8.73 -13.28 7.68
C ALA A 137 8.78 -11.90 8.35
N ASP A 138 8.62 -11.88 9.67
CA ASP A 138 8.78 -10.64 10.43
C ASP A 138 10.26 -10.22 10.42
N GLU A 139 10.54 -8.97 10.09
CA GLU A 139 11.92 -8.47 10.00
C GLU A 139 12.21 -7.36 11.02
N ASP A 140 11.33 -6.36 11.11
CA ASP A 140 11.52 -5.20 11.96
C ASP A 140 10.30 -4.92 12.82
N VAL A 141 10.53 -4.26 13.96
CA VAL A 141 9.47 -3.74 14.83
C VAL A 141 9.57 -2.23 14.86
N ILE A 142 8.47 -1.54 14.58
CA ILE A 142 8.37 -0.09 14.66
C ILE A 142 7.88 0.29 16.06
N VAL A 143 8.65 1.10 16.77
CA VAL A 143 8.25 1.70 18.05
C VAL A 143 8.11 3.20 17.87
N GLY A 144 6.99 3.75 18.31
CA GLY A 144 6.66 5.14 18.12
C GLY A 144 6.21 5.83 19.40
N LYS A 145 6.28 7.14 19.41
CA LYS A 145 5.83 7.99 20.51
C LYS A 145 5.34 9.32 19.95
N LEU A 146 4.23 9.79 20.47
CA LEU A 146 3.80 11.17 20.23
C LEU A 146 4.63 12.09 21.14
N LEU A 147 5.25 13.13 20.56
CA LEU A 147 6.08 14.10 21.29
C LEU A 147 5.29 15.35 21.68
#